data_0320346fb207ae56a7a884d144be8e8e
#
_entry.id   0320346fb207ae56a7a884d144be8e8e
#
_cell.length_a   1.000
_cell.length_b   1.000
_cell.length_c   1.000
_cell.angle_alpha   90.00
_cell.angle_beta   90.00
_cell.angle_gamma   90.00
#
_symmetry.space_group_name_H-M   'P 1'
#
loop_
_entity.id
_entity.type
_entity.pdbx_description
1 polymer ?
#
loop_
_entity_poly.entity_id
_entity_poly.type
_entity_poly.pdbx_seq_one_letter_code
_entity_poly.pdbx_strand_id
1 'polypeptide(L)'
;MSSKRFKTKDIRLASLIWSHTGECPELQGDFPKTFVFTYRPGLGEVIKKYYSGEEQQVKVAELFNRYVALRNLATLGGGNDDEG
;
A
#
# COMPACT_ATOMS: atom_id res chain seq x y z
N MET A 1 -13.58 -20.95 1.91
CA MET A 1 -13.30 -19.86 2.72
C MET A 1 -12.83 -18.72 1.93
N SER A 2 -13.49 -17.63 2.00
CA SER A 2 -13.08 -16.50 1.22
C SER A 2 -12.06 -15.68 2.02
N SER A 3 -11.09 -15.17 1.34
CA SER A 3 -10.12 -14.33 1.99
C SER A 3 -10.58 -12.90 1.91
N LYS A 4 -10.38 -12.18 2.97
CA LYS A 4 -10.73 -10.78 2.99
C LYS A 4 -9.56 -9.98 2.46
N ARG A 5 -9.84 -8.91 1.77
CA ARG A 5 -8.82 -8.04 1.25
C ARG A 5 -9.12 -6.61 1.65
N PHE A 6 -8.06 -5.86 1.85
CA PHE A 6 -8.18 -4.44 2.16
C PHE A 6 -7.71 -3.65 0.96
N LYS A 7 -8.51 -2.69 0.52
CA LYS A 7 -8.19 -1.88 -0.64
C LYS A 7 -8.10 -0.42 -0.25
N THR A 8 -7.13 0.27 -0.81
CA THR A 8 -7.00 1.70 -0.55
C THR A 8 -6.34 2.36 -1.76
N LYS A 9 -6.67 3.63 -1.97
CA LYS A 9 -6.01 4.41 -3.00
C LYS A 9 -4.99 5.34 -2.38
N ASP A 10 -4.86 5.30 -1.06
CA ASP A 10 -3.92 6.18 -0.35
C ASP A 10 -2.55 5.52 -0.35
N ILE A 11 -1.64 6.08 -1.13
CA ILE A 11 -0.31 5.51 -1.28
C ILE A 11 0.49 5.56 0.02
N ARG A 12 0.22 6.53 0.87
CA ARG A 12 0.94 6.60 2.15
C ARG A 12 0.53 5.45 3.05
N LEU A 13 -0.76 5.19 3.11
CA LEU A 13 -1.26 4.09 3.91
C LEU A 13 -0.76 2.77 3.34
N ALA A 14 -0.75 2.63 2.03
CA ALA A 14 -0.26 1.42 1.38
C ALA A 14 1.21 1.17 1.71
N SER A 15 2.02 2.23 1.71
CA SER A 15 3.42 2.11 2.05
C SER A 15 3.60 1.66 3.50
N LEU A 16 2.80 2.20 4.38
CA LEU A 16 2.85 1.87 5.79
C LEU A 16 2.47 0.40 6.01
N ILE A 17 1.43 -0.05 5.35
CA ILE A 17 1.00 -1.44 5.47
C ILE A 17 2.10 -2.37 4.94
N TRP A 18 2.69 -2.02 3.81
CA TRP A 18 3.76 -2.81 3.24
C TRP A 18 4.92 -2.91 4.24
N SER A 19 5.28 -1.79 4.88
CA SER A 19 6.37 -1.80 5.85
C SER A 19 6.06 -2.66 7.07
N HIS A 20 4.82 -2.68 7.49
CA HIS A 20 4.44 -3.48 8.64
C HIS A 20 4.29 -4.96 8.32
N THR A 21 3.77 -5.28 7.16
CA THR A 21 3.46 -6.67 6.85
C THR A 21 4.51 -7.35 5.99
N GLY A 22 5.31 -6.57 5.29
CA GLY A 22 6.26 -7.13 4.35
C GLY A 22 5.62 -7.57 3.04
N GLU A 23 4.33 -7.32 2.89
CA GLU A 23 3.61 -7.74 1.69
C GLU A 23 3.47 -6.58 0.72
N CYS A 24 3.96 -6.76 -0.49
CA CYS A 24 3.79 -5.77 -1.54
C CYS A 24 2.36 -5.87 -2.04
N PRO A 25 1.64 -4.76 -2.14
CA PRO A 25 0.24 -4.82 -2.55
C PRO A 25 0.10 -5.12 -4.03
N GLU A 26 -1.08 -5.63 -4.37
CA GLU A 26 -1.44 -5.84 -5.75
C GLU A 26 -2.06 -4.53 -6.24
N LEU A 27 -1.74 -4.11 -7.44
CA LEU A 27 -2.29 -2.88 -7.98
C LEU A 27 -3.42 -3.20 -8.93
N GLN A 28 -4.54 -2.53 -8.78
CA GLN A 28 -5.72 -2.76 -9.59
C GLN A 28 -6.26 -1.46 -10.17
N GLY A 29 -6.93 -1.57 -11.28
CA GLY A 29 -7.65 -0.46 -11.87
C GLY A 29 -6.78 0.49 -12.65
N ASP A 30 -7.41 1.53 -13.17
CA ASP A 30 -6.70 2.56 -13.89
C ASP A 30 -6.16 3.57 -12.90
N PHE A 31 -5.48 4.56 -13.38
CA PHE A 31 -4.91 5.57 -12.51
C PHE A 31 -6.04 6.45 -11.94
N PRO A 32 -6.05 6.73 -10.66
CA PRO A 32 -5.10 6.28 -9.66
C PRO A 32 -5.36 4.83 -9.30
N LYS A 33 -4.26 4.10 -9.12
CA LYS A 33 -4.37 2.68 -8.84
C LYS A 33 -4.91 2.41 -7.45
N THR A 34 -5.57 1.26 -7.31
CA THR A 34 -6.02 0.81 -6.01
C THR A 34 -4.99 -0.22 -5.52
N PHE A 35 -4.55 -0.06 -4.28
CA PHE A 35 -3.61 -0.97 -3.68
C PHE A 35 -4.37 -2.00 -2.87
N VAL A 36 -4.15 -3.27 -3.15
CA VAL A 36 -4.91 -4.36 -2.53
C VAL A 36 -3.99 -5.21 -1.68
N PHE A 37 -4.36 -5.40 -0.43
CA PHE A 37 -3.60 -6.23 0.50
C PHE A 37 -4.45 -7.36 1.00
N THR A 38 -3.82 -8.48 1.37
CA THR A 38 -4.52 -9.55 2.04
C THR A 38 -4.79 -9.11 3.47
N TYR A 39 -6.03 -9.21 3.92
CA TYR A 39 -6.36 -8.82 5.26
C TYR A 39 -5.80 -9.86 6.22
N ARG A 40 -5.14 -9.40 7.27
CA ARG A 40 -4.56 -10.29 8.28
C ARG A 40 -4.68 -9.66 9.65
N PRO A 41 -4.54 -10.47 10.70
CA PRO A 41 -4.64 -9.94 12.07
C PRO A 41 -3.60 -8.84 12.26
N GLY A 42 -4.00 -7.79 12.91
CA GLY A 42 -3.11 -6.66 13.15
C GLY A 42 -3.22 -5.57 12.11
N LEU A 43 -3.76 -5.87 10.94
CA LEU A 43 -3.88 -4.87 9.90
C LEU A 43 -4.81 -3.75 10.32
N GLY A 44 -5.90 -4.10 10.99
CA GLY A 44 -6.85 -3.11 11.46
C GLY A 44 -6.22 -2.10 12.41
N GLU A 45 -5.26 -2.56 13.22
CA GLU A 45 -4.57 -1.68 14.15
C GLU A 45 -3.74 -0.67 13.40
N VAL A 46 -3.04 -1.10 12.38
CA VAL A 46 -2.21 -0.21 11.57
C VAL A 46 -3.07 0.85 10.92
N ILE A 47 -4.18 0.44 10.36
CA ILE A 47 -5.09 1.36 9.67
C ILE A 47 -5.68 2.36 10.67
N LYS A 48 -6.09 1.87 11.83
CA LYS A 48 -6.68 2.71 12.85
C LYS A 48 -5.70 3.76 13.33
N LYS A 49 -4.46 3.36 13.58
CA LYS A 49 -3.44 4.29 14.02
C LYS A 49 -3.13 5.33 12.96
N TYR A 50 -3.16 4.91 11.72
CA TYR A 50 -2.88 5.84 10.62
C TYR A 50 -3.93 6.96 10.60
N TYR A 51 -5.20 6.59 10.67
CA TYR A 51 -6.24 7.61 10.61
C TYR A 51 -6.38 8.43 11.88
N SER A 52 -5.95 7.88 13.02
CA SER A 52 -6.02 8.64 14.25
C SER A 52 -4.79 9.52 14.45
N GLY A 53 -3.80 9.37 13.60
CA GLY A 53 -2.59 10.18 13.72
C GLY A 53 -1.62 9.70 14.77
N GLU A 54 -1.80 8.48 15.29
CA GLU A 54 -0.90 7.97 16.30
C GLU A 54 0.43 7.59 15.71
N GLU A 55 1.45 7.66 16.53
CA GLU A 55 2.78 7.30 16.07
C GLU A 55 2.89 5.85 15.70
N GLN A 56 3.63 5.58 14.63
CA GLN A 56 3.86 4.23 14.18
C GLN A 56 5.34 3.93 14.30
N GLN A 57 5.63 2.67 14.62
CA GLN A 57 7.03 2.28 14.77
C GLN A 57 7.51 1.68 13.47
N VAL A 58 8.00 2.51 12.57
CA VAL A 58 8.59 2.05 11.33
C VAL A 58 9.86 2.82 11.07
N LYS A 59 10.76 2.23 10.33
CA LYS A 59 11.98 2.91 9.96
C LYS A 59 11.63 3.88 8.83
N VAL A 60 11.99 5.14 9.03
CA VAL A 60 11.64 6.18 8.06
C VAL A 60 12.21 5.88 6.69
N ALA A 61 13.47 5.44 6.64
CA ALA A 61 14.09 5.15 5.36
C ALA A 61 13.37 4.03 4.62
N GLU A 62 12.95 3.01 5.36
CA GLU A 62 12.25 1.90 4.76
C GLU A 62 10.87 2.33 4.27
N LEU A 63 10.18 3.13 5.07
CA LEU A 63 8.88 3.63 4.69
C LEU A 63 8.98 4.47 3.43
N PHE A 64 9.99 5.33 3.36
CA PHE A 64 10.18 6.18 2.21
C PHE A 64 10.47 5.34 0.96
N ASN A 65 11.29 4.30 1.11
CA ASN A 65 11.60 3.42 -0.02
C ASN A 65 10.35 2.71 -0.53
N ARG A 66 9.49 2.26 0.38
CA ARG A 66 8.23 1.62 -0.03
C ARG A 66 7.34 2.61 -0.74
N TYR A 67 7.28 3.84 -0.24
CA TYR A 67 6.47 4.87 -0.84
C TYR A 67 6.93 5.13 -2.27
N VAL A 68 8.23 5.30 -2.47
CA VAL A 68 8.78 5.55 -3.80
C VAL A 68 8.54 4.35 -4.71
N ALA A 69 8.70 3.15 -4.18
CA ALA A 69 8.48 1.94 -4.97
C ALA A 69 7.03 1.86 -5.43
N LEU A 70 6.07 2.14 -4.55
CA LEU A 70 4.67 2.09 -4.91
C LEU A 70 4.30 3.17 -5.90
N ARG A 71 4.87 4.35 -5.72
CA ARG A 71 4.62 5.43 -6.63
C ARG A 71 5.11 5.08 -8.02
N ASN A 72 6.30 4.48 -8.11
CA ASN A 72 6.84 4.08 -9.39
C ASN A 72 6.02 2.96 -10.03
N LEU A 73 5.59 1.99 -9.24
CA LEU A 73 4.78 0.90 -9.75
C LEU A 73 3.45 1.42 -10.29
N ALA A 74 2.83 2.32 -9.54
CA ALA A 74 1.55 2.86 -9.97
C ALA A 74 1.70 3.66 -11.27
N THR A 75 2.76 4.43 -11.37
CA THR A 75 2.99 5.23 -12.56
C THR A 75 3.33 4.35 -13.76
N LEU A 76 4.21 3.38 -13.56
CA LEU A 76 4.60 2.52 -14.65
C LEU A 76 3.44 1.67 -15.10
N GLY A 77 2.69 1.15 -14.16
CA GLY A 77 1.55 0.33 -14.50
C GLY A 77 0.50 1.07 -15.28
N GLY A 78 0.40 2.38 -15.05
CA GLY A 78 -0.57 3.17 -15.76
C GLY A 78 -0.05 3.70 -17.07
N GLY A 79 1.24 3.88 -17.16
CA GLY A 79 1.77 4.56 -18.30
C GLY A 79 2.41 3.73 -19.33
N ASN A 80 3.01 2.64 -18.93
CA ASN A 80 3.82 2.03 -19.88
C ASN A 80 3.13 1.12 -20.82
N ASP A 81 1.90 0.85 -20.66
CA ASP A 81 1.29 -0.01 -21.59
C ASP A 81 1.17 0.62 -22.90
N ASP A 82 1.10 1.88 -23.01
CA ASP A 82 0.95 2.44 -24.29
C ASP A 82 2.24 2.41 -25.00
N GLU A 83 3.27 2.11 -24.37
CA GLU A 83 4.47 2.05 -25.03
C GLU A 83 4.49 0.96 -25.90
N GLY A 84 3.80 0.07 -25.59
CA GLY A 84 3.74 -1.15 -26.38
C GLY A 84 4.33 -0.93 -27.59
#